data_6655d40ad9138fe5fcb65c63ac1a777e
#
_entry.id   6655d40ad9138fe5fcb65c63ac1a777e
#
_cell.length_a   1.000
_cell.length_b   1.000
_cell.length_c   1.000
_cell.angle_alpha   90.00
_cell.angle_beta   90.00
_cell.angle_gamma   90.00
#
_symmetry.space_group_name_H-M   'P 1'
#
loop_
_entity.id
_entity.type
_entity.pdbx_description
1 polymer ?
#
loop_
_entity_poly.entity_id
_entity_poly.type
_entity_poly.pdbx_seq_one_letter_code
_entity_poly.pdbx_strand_id
1 'polypeptide(L)'
;VCIGGDGAFLQTMHEHNFPSMPIIGINTGHLGFFQEISPDKLDDFIFNYTQNMYRLQKLTTVKATVKTEDGATTEHIGLNEIVIRGSHSYSIHLNISIGDSFIERFSGDGILVATPSGSTAYNYSLGGSIVDPRLNLLQVTPIAPMNTTAYRCFTSSILLPSDLSLGVIPENIKDTTIYIDNDGYETRYENVKNIRIEFADKIVQLLRFDTYDFW
;
A
#
# COMPACT_ATOMS: atom_id res chain seq x y z
N VAL A 1 14.92 8.02 14.51
CA VAL A 1 15.55 6.70 14.29
C VAL A 1 14.53 5.64 14.63
N CYS A 2 14.33 4.68 13.72
CA CYS A 2 13.51 3.49 13.95
C CYS A 2 14.43 2.27 14.12
N ILE A 3 14.18 1.45 15.15
CA ILE A 3 15.01 0.27 15.45
C ILE A 3 14.12 -0.97 15.41
N GLY A 4 14.47 -1.96 14.57
CA GLY A 4 13.68 -3.20 14.44
C GLY A 4 13.76 -3.80 13.03
N GLY A 5 12.71 -4.42 12.53
CA GLY A 5 12.49 -4.87 11.17
C GLY A 5 11.45 -4.00 10.44
N ASP A 6 11.11 -4.34 9.18
CA ASP A 6 10.13 -3.58 8.37
C ASP A 6 8.78 -3.43 9.06
N GLY A 7 8.32 -4.44 9.82
CA GLY A 7 7.10 -4.33 10.62
C GLY A 7 7.16 -3.22 11.68
N ALA A 8 8.27 -3.08 12.38
CA ALA A 8 8.47 -2.00 13.35
C ALA A 8 8.51 -0.62 12.68
N PHE A 9 9.05 -0.56 11.46
CA PHE A 9 9.04 0.66 10.66
C PHE A 9 7.62 1.07 10.27
N LEU A 10 6.83 0.15 9.72
CA LEU A 10 5.43 0.38 9.36
C LEU A 10 4.61 0.83 10.58
N GLN A 11 4.76 0.12 11.71
CA GLN A 11 4.11 0.51 12.96
C GLN A 11 4.45 1.93 13.37
N THR A 12 5.72 2.31 13.32
CA THR A 12 6.18 3.68 13.62
C THR A 12 5.53 4.71 12.69
N MET A 13 5.40 4.39 11.38
CA MET A 13 4.75 5.29 10.43
C MET A 13 3.28 5.53 10.79
N HIS A 14 2.55 4.48 11.13
CA HIS A 14 1.15 4.57 11.52
C HIS A 14 0.95 5.31 12.86
N GLU A 15 1.72 4.97 13.90
CA GLU A 15 1.64 5.61 15.22
C GLU A 15 1.92 7.12 15.18
N HIS A 16 2.81 7.56 14.29
CA HIS A 16 3.17 8.96 14.11
C HIS A 16 2.50 9.63 12.91
N ASN A 17 1.47 8.99 12.34
CA ASN A 17 0.68 9.53 11.23
C ASN A 17 1.52 9.96 10.02
N PHE A 18 2.50 9.13 9.63
CA PHE A 18 3.41 9.33 8.50
C PHE A 18 4.14 10.69 8.58
N PRO A 19 5.09 10.85 9.50
CA PRO A 19 5.75 12.12 9.75
C PRO A 19 6.60 12.55 8.55
N SER A 20 6.65 13.86 8.30
CA SER A 20 7.42 14.44 7.19
C SER A 20 8.93 14.54 7.47
N MET A 21 9.36 14.32 8.72
CA MET A 21 10.79 14.35 9.08
C MET A 21 11.52 13.14 8.47
N PRO A 22 12.79 13.29 8.06
CA PRO A 22 13.61 12.17 7.62
C PRO A 22 13.78 11.11 8.70
N ILE A 23 13.64 9.85 8.30
CA ILE A 23 13.75 8.70 9.19
C ILE A 23 14.87 7.81 8.70
N ILE A 24 15.60 7.24 9.64
CA ILE A 24 16.59 6.20 9.40
C ILE A 24 16.19 4.93 10.15
N GLY A 25 16.34 3.78 9.50
CA GLY A 25 16.09 2.47 10.07
C GLY A 25 17.37 1.73 10.45
N ILE A 26 17.43 1.25 11.69
CA ILE A 26 18.46 0.34 12.18
C ILE A 26 17.86 -1.06 12.26
N ASN A 27 18.42 -1.98 11.48
CA ASN A 27 17.92 -3.35 11.39
C ASN A 27 18.50 -4.21 12.52
N THR A 28 17.63 -4.75 13.37
CA THR A 28 18.02 -5.68 14.45
C THR A 28 17.60 -7.13 14.17
N GLY A 29 17.13 -7.43 12.95
CA GLY A 29 16.65 -8.74 12.53
C GLY A 29 17.19 -9.14 11.16
N HIS A 30 16.35 -9.80 10.36
CA HIS A 30 16.69 -10.08 8.97
C HIS A 30 16.68 -8.81 8.13
N LEU A 31 17.48 -8.78 7.07
CA LEU A 31 17.55 -7.64 6.15
C LEU A 31 16.15 -7.24 5.69
N GLY A 32 15.79 -5.99 5.94
CA GLY A 32 14.52 -5.40 5.57
C GLY A 32 14.69 -4.40 4.42
N PHE A 33 13.57 -3.94 3.90
CA PHE A 33 13.53 -2.97 2.81
C PHE A 33 13.72 -1.52 3.29
N PHE A 34 13.20 -1.20 4.47
CA PHE A 34 13.23 0.16 5.02
C PHE A 34 14.42 0.41 5.94
N GLN A 35 15.03 -0.64 6.47
CA GLN A 35 16.04 -0.53 7.49
C GLN A 35 17.39 -0.99 6.96
N GLU A 36 18.23 -0.01 6.65
CA GLU A 36 19.49 -0.19 5.95
C GLU A 36 20.67 -0.48 6.88
N ILE A 37 20.63 0.06 8.10
CA ILE A 37 21.81 0.04 8.98
C ILE A 37 21.76 -1.18 9.89
N SER A 38 22.81 -2.01 9.82
CA SER A 38 23.03 -3.04 10.82
C SER A 38 23.73 -2.46 12.07
N PRO A 39 23.51 -3.03 13.27
CA PRO A 39 24.06 -2.50 14.52
C PRO A 39 25.59 -2.38 14.54
N ASP A 40 26.29 -3.24 13.82
CA ASP A 40 27.74 -3.24 13.68
C ASP A 40 28.27 -2.09 12.81
N LYS A 41 27.40 -1.36 12.10
CA LYS A 41 27.73 -0.22 11.23
C LYS A 41 27.32 1.13 11.80
N LEU A 42 27.04 1.21 13.09
CA LEU A 42 26.61 2.46 13.73
C LEU A 42 27.67 3.55 13.67
N ASP A 43 28.95 3.22 13.81
CA ASP A 43 30.04 4.19 13.75
C ASP A 43 30.16 4.78 12.33
N ASP A 44 30.03 3.96 11.30
CA ASP A 44 29.99 4.41 9.90
C ASP A 44 28.77 5.30 9.65
N PHE A 45 27.62 4.96 10.22
CA PHE A 45 26.42 5.78 10.16
C PHE A 45 26.66 7.17 10.76
N ILE A 46 27.18 7.24 12.00
CA ILE A 46 27.44 8.51 12.69
C ILE A 46 28.41 9.35 11.89
N PHE A 47 29.48 8.73 11.38
CA PHE A 47 30.47 9.43 10.56
C PHE A 47 29.82 10.00 9.29
N ASN A 48 29.13 9.19 8.49
CA ASN A 48 28.49 9.62 7.25
C ASN A 48 27.44 10.70 7.50
N TYR A 49 26.63 10.56 8.55
CA TYR A 49 25.63 11.55 8.92
C TYR A 49 26.25 12.90 9.28
N THR A 50 27.33 12.91 10.08
CA THR A 50 28.02 14.14 10.51
C THR A 50 28.75 14.83 9.35
N GLN A 51 29.12 14.08 8.29
CA GLN A 51 29.74 14.61 7.08
C GLN A 51 28.70 15.01 6.01
N ASN A 52 27.39 14.91 6.30
CA ASN A 52 26.30 15.11 5.33
C ASN A 52 26.40 14.19 4.09
N MET A 53 26.98 13.01 4.23
CA MET A 53 27.12 12.00 3.17
C MET A 53 25.88 11.09 3.17
N TYR A 54 24.73 11.64 2.84
CA TYR A 54 23.47 10.91 2.73
C TYR A 54 22.55 11.55 1.69
N ARG A 55 21.56 10.81 1.26
CA ARG A 55 20.45 11.29 0.41
C ARG A 55 19.12 11.04 1.08
N LEU A 56 18.09 11.77 0.68
CA LEU A 56 16.72 11.54 1.12
C LEU A 56 15.95 10.84 0.00
N GLN A 57 15.50 9.62 0.28
CA GLN A 57 14.60 8.88 -0.58
C GLN A 57 13.16 9.19 -0.17
N LYS A 58 12.37 9.66 -1.13
CA LYS A 58 10.94 9.90 -0.92
C LYS A 58 10.16 8.63 -1.25
N LEU A 59 9.33 8.18 -0.33
CA LEU A 59 8.40 7.09 -0.50
C LEU A 59 6.99 7.65 -0.52
N THR A 60 6.25 7.35 -1.57
CA THR A 60 4.85 7.73 -1.72
C THR A 60 3.97 6.82 -0.88
N THR A 61 2.83 7.32 -0.46
CA THR A 61 1.82 6.56 0.26
C THR A 61 0.53 6.46 -0.56
N VAL A 62 -0.26 5.45 -0.30
CA VAL A 62 -1.56 5.22 -0.91
C VAL A 62 -2.66 5.53 0.10
N LYS A 63 -3.76 6.13 -0.38
CA LYS A 63 -4.93 6.46 0.45
C LYS A 63 -6.18 5.79 -0.09
N ALA A 64 -6.96 5.18 0.81
CA ALA A 64 -8.33 4.78 0.55
C ALA A 64 -9.29 5.70 1.28
N THR A 65 -10.25 6.29 0.55
CA THR A 65 -11.37 7.03 1.10
C THR A 65 -12.61 6.18 1.01
N VAL A 66 -13.12 5.74 2.15
CA VAL A 66 -14.32 4.90 2.28
C VAL A 66 -15.52 5.78 2.61
N LYS A 67 -16.59 5.68 1.82
CA LYS A 67 -17.88 6.34 2.10
C LYS A 67 -18.95 5.31 2.36
N THR A 68 -19.70 5.48 3.43
CA THR A 68 -20.84 4.64 3.81
C THR A 68 -22.18 5.29 3.47
N GLU A 69 -23.28 4.53 3.47
CA GLU A 69 -24.61 5.02 3.09
C GLU A 69 -25.16 6.09 4.04
N ASP A 70 -24.77 6.08 5.30
CA ASP A 70 -25.11 7.10 6.31
C ASP A 70 -24.37 8.44 6.09
N GLY A 71 -23.48 8.50 5.09
CA GLY A 71 -22.70 9.68 4.72
C GLY A 71 -21.38 9.83 5.45
N ALA A 72 -21.01 8.89 6.33
CA ALA A 72 -19.70 8.91 6.96
C ALA A 72 -18.58 8.72 5.93
N THR A 73 -17.45 9.35 6.17
CA THR A 73 -16.25 9.25 5.32
C THR A 73 -15.04 8.98 6.22
N THR A 74 -14.29 7.93 5.90
CA THR A 74 -13.08 7.52 6.61
C THR A 74 -11.92 7.40 5.64
N GLU A 75 -10.74 7.83 6.05
CA GLU A 75 -9.52 7.70 5.27
C GLU A 75 -8.57 6.70 5.91
N HIS A 76 -7.95 5.87 5.08
CA HIS A 76 -6.88 4.93 5.43
C HIS A 76 -5.66 5.25 4.58
N ILE A 77 -4.49 5.25 5.19
CA ILE A 77 -3.22 5.48 4.50
C ILE A 77 -2.34 4.27 4.69
N GLY A 78 -1.71 3.80 3.62
CA GLY A 78 -0.72 2.74 3.63
C GLY A 78 0.60 3.21 2.99
N LEU A 79 1.72 2.72 3.51
CA LEU A 79 3.03 2.89 2.90
C LEU A 79 3.28 1.82 1.84
N ASN A 80 2.94 0.57 2.16
CA ASN A 80 3.06 -0.54 1.23
C ASN A 80 1.81 -0.68 0.36
N GLU A 81 0.65 -0.90 0.97
CA GLU A 81 -0.57 -1.21 0.24
C GLU A 81 -1.85 -0.92 1.01
N ILE A 82 -2.92 -0.85 0.25
CA ILE A 82 -4.31 -0.96 0.72
C ILE A 82 -4.92 -2.23 0.12
N VAL A 83 -5.55 -3.05 0.95
CA VAL A 83 -6.30 -4.22 0.51
C VAL A 83 -7.77 -4.02 0.77
N ILE A 84 -8.61 -4.33 -0.22
CA ILE A 84 -10.07 -4.42 -0.10
C ILE A 84 -10.44 -5.89 -0.16
N ARG A 85 -11.06 -6.41 0.89
CA ARG A 85 -11.50 -7.81 0.96
C ARG A 85 -12.96 -7.95 1.38
N GLY A 86 -13.56 -9.06 0.97
CA GLY A 86 -14.81 -9.52 1.53
C GLY A 86 -14.62 -10.27 2.85
N SER A 87 -15.71 -10.77 3.42
CA SER A 87 -15.69 -11.67 4.58
C SER A 87 -14.98 -13.00 4.23
N HIS A 88 -14.26 -13.58 5.19
CA HIS A 88 -13.35 -14.72 5.04
C HIS A 88 -13.90 -15.99 4.34
N SER A 89 -15.19 -16.07 4.08
CA SER A 89 -15.81 -17.26 3.48
C SER A 89 -16.55 -16.98 2.19
N TYR A 90 -16.53 -15.75 1.67
CA TYR A 90 -17.31 -15.35 0.51
C TYR A 90 -16.50 -14.49 -0.43
N SER A 91 -16.63 -14.77 -1.73
CA SER A 91 -16.13 -13.87 -2.75
C SER A 91 -16.87 -12.53 -2.72
N ILE A 92 -16.13 -11.46 -2.99
CA ILE A 92 -16.67 -10.11 -3.09
C ILE A 92 -16.97 -9.79 -4.56
N HIS A 93 -18.05 -9.05 -4.78
CA HIS A 93 -18.43 -8.55 -6.11
C HIS A 93 -18.33 -7.03 -6.14
N LEU A 94 -17.49 -6.52 -7.03
CA LEU A 94 -17.13 -5.11 -7.08
C LEU A 94 -17.26 -4.55 -8.49
N ASN A 95 -17.82 -3.36 -8.62
CA ASN A 95 -17.72 -2.56 -9.83
C ASN A 95 -16.44 -1.72 -9.75
N ILE A 96 -15.56 -1.90 -10.73
CA ILE A 96 -14.24 -1.27 -10.77
C ILE A 96 -14.23 -0.18 -11.83
N SER A 97 -13.71 1.00 -11.46
CA SER A 97 -13.45 2.11 -12.36
C SER A 97 -12.04 2.65 -12.18
N ILE A 98 -11.46 3.20 -13.25
CA ILE A 98 -10.19 3.92 -13.24
C ILE A 98 -10.47 5.35 -13.70
N GLY A 99 -10.17 6.33 -12.86
CA GLY A 99 -10.71 7.67 -13.04
C GLY A 99 -12.24 7.61 -13.06
N ASP A 100 -12.84 8.20 -14.09
CA ASP A 100 -14.31 8.18 -14.28
C ASP A 100 -14.79 7.06 -15.21
N SER A 101 -13.88 6.19 -15.68
CA SER A 101 -14.19 5.14 -16.66
C SER A 101 -14.45 3.82 -15.96
N PHE A 102 -15.65 3.25 -16.15
CA PHE A 102 -15.96 1.89 -15.73
C PHE A 102 -15.07 0.89 -16.49
N ILE A 103 -14.45 -0.05 -15.79
CA ILE A 103 -13.55 -1.05 -16.36
C ILE A 103 -14.24 -2.40 -16.38
N GLU A 104 -14.68 -2.91 -15.22
CA GLU A 104 -15.24 -4.25 -15.12
C GLU A 104 -16.04 -4.50 -13.85
N ARG A 105 -16.76 -5.62 -13.88
CA ARG A 105 -17.35 -6.25 -12.70
C ARG A 105 -16.41 -7.34 -12.21
N PHE A 106 -15.79 -7.09 -11.09
CA PHE A 106 -14.85 -8.00 -10.46
C PHE A 106 -15.57 -8.99 -9.54
N SER A 107 -15.08 -10.23 -9.52
CA SER A 107 -15.44 -11.25 -8.52
C SER A 107 -14.18 -11.96 -8.07
N GLY A 108 -13.98 -12.13 -6.77
CA GLY A 108 -12.80 -12.77 -6.18
C GLY A 108 -12.74 -12.56 -4.68
N ASP A 109 -11.57 -12.79 -4.06
CA ASP A 109 -11.40 -12.57 -2.63
C ASP A 109 -11.14 -11.10 -2.30
N GLY A 110 -10.64 -10.32 -3.28
CA GLY A 110 -10.40 -8.89 -3.08
C GLY A 110 -9.47 -8.27 -4.12
N ILE A 111 -9.08 -7.03 -3.84
CA ILE A 111 -8.15 -6.24 -4.65
C ILE A 111 -7.11 -5.61 -3.72
N LEU A 112 -5.85 -5.69 -4.11
CA LEU A 112 -4.73 -5.01 -3.47
C LEU A 112 -4.27 -3.83 -4.33
N VAL A 113 -4.00 -2.68 -3.71
CA VAL A 113 -3.38 -1.52 -4.38
C VAL A 113 -2.08 -1.20 -3.67
N ALA A 114 -0.97 -1.46 -4.35
CA ALA A 114 0.38 -1.27 -3.83
C ALA A 114 1.03 0.02 -4.33
N THR A 115 1.82 0.63 -3.46
CA THR A 115 2.83 1.62 -3.84
C THR A 115 4.05 0.92 -4.46
N PRO A 116 5.00 1.63 -5.07
CA PRO A 116 6.27 1.05 -5.48
C PRO A 116 7.03 0.38 -4.32
N SER A 117 7.01 0.98 -3.12
CA SER A 117 7.62 0.39 -1.92
C SER A 117 6.97 -0.92 -1.50
N GLY A 118 5.64 -1.01 -1.61
CA GLY A 118 4.87 -2.21 -1.30
C GLY A 118 4.93 -3.28 -2.38
N SER A 119 5.55 -3.00 -3.53
CA SER A 119 5.60 -3.96 -4.65
C SER A 119 6.30 -5.28 -4.29
N THR A 120 7.23 -5.27 -3.34
CA THR A 120 7.96 -6.43 -2.83
C THR A 120 7.31 -7.09 -1.60
N ALA A 121 6.23 -6.49 -1.06
CA ALA A 121 5.48 -6.98 0.10
C ALA A 121 4.36 -7.96 -0.33
N TYR A 122 3.16 -7.80 0.17
CA TYR A 122 2.04 -8.71 -0.14
C TYR A 122 1.70 -8.75 -1.62
N ASN A 123 1.86 -7.64 -2.34
CA ASN A 123 1.73 -7.56 -3.79
C ASN A 123 2.55 -8.62 -4.53
N TYR A 124 3.81 -8.84 -4.11
CA TYR A 124 4.68 -9.85 -4.72
C TYR A 124 4.14 -11.27 -4.54
N SER A 125 3.58 -11.58 -3.38
CA SER A 125 2.99 -12.89 -3.08
C SER A 125 1.74 -13.18 -3.93
N LEU A 126 1.09 -12.13 -4.44
CA LEU A 126 -0.06 -12.23 -5.35
C LEU A 126 0.34 -12.27 -6.84
N GLY A 127 1.64 -12.31 -7.14
CA GLY A 127 2.15 -12.30 -8.52
C GLY A 127 2.22 -10.91 -9.15
N GLY A 128 2.14 -9.84 -8.35
CA GLY A 128 2.41 -8.48 -8.78
C GLY A 128 3.88 -8.27 -9.13
N SER A 129 4.15 -7.28 -9.98
CA SER A 129 5.51 -6.94 -10.42
C SER A 129 6.27 -6.19 -9.33
N ILE A 130 7.59 -6.42 -9.25
CA ILE A 130 8.49 -5.56 -8.48
C ILE A 130 8.63 -4.23 -9.22
N VAL A 131 8.46 -3.13 -8.50
CA VAL A 131 8.49 -1.77 -9.03
C VAL A 131 9.62 -0.99 -8.36
N ASP A 132 10.45 -0.33 -9.16
CA ASP A 132 11.48 0.58 -8.64
C ASP A 132 10.81 1.73 -7.87
N PRO A 133 11.20 2.02 -6.63
CA PRO A 133 10.57 3.04 -5.79
C PRO A 133 10.72 4.48 -6.31
N ARG A 134 11.52 4.71 -7.34
CA ARG A 134 11.62 6.00 -8.04
C ARG A 134 10.48 6.24 -9.03
N LEU A 135 9.74 5.19 -9.40
CA LEU A 135 8.58 5.30 -10.27
C LEU A 135 7.39 5.83 -9.48
N ASN A 136 6.57 6.63 -10.13
CA ASN A 136 5.39 7.25 -9.52
C ASN A 136 4.11 6.63 -10.10
N LEU A 137 3.74 5.46 -9.59
CA LEU A 137 2.57 4.69 -10.02
C LEU A 137 1.98 3.91 -8.84
N LEU A 138 0.71 3.52 -8.96
CA LEU A 138 0.09 2.51 -8.10
C LEU A 138 -0.09 1.22 -8.89
N GLN A 139 0.02 0.08 -8.23
CA GLN A 139 -0.22 -1.22 -8.83
C GLN A 139 -1.47 -1.86 -8.23
N VAL A 140 -2.46 -2.15 -9.07
CA VAL A 140 -3.70 -2.82 -8.69
C VAL A 140 -3.57 -4.31 -9.00
N THR A 141 -3.59 -5.15 -7.98
CA THR A 141 -3.40 -6.60 -8.09
C THR A 141 -4.64 -7.32 -7.59
N PRO A 142 -5.24 -8.22 -8.39
CA PRO A 142 -6.41 -8.99 -7.98
C PRO A 142 -6.03 -10.10 -7.00
N ILE A 143 -6.91 -10.40 -6.06
CA ILE A 143 -6.77 -11.52 -5.11
C ILE A 143 -7.78 -12.59 -5.50
N ALA A 144 -7.28 -13.77 -5.91
CA ALA A 144 -8.07 -14.93 -6.32
C ALA A 144 -9.24 -14.57 -7.28
N PRO A 145 -8.98 -13.87 -8.40
CA PRO A 145 -10.04 -13.45 -9.31
C PRO A 145 -10.77 -14.66 -9.90
N MET A 146 -12.11 -14.60 -9.96
CA MET A 146 -12.95 -15.64 -10.53
C MET A 146 -13.50 -15.22 -11.88
N ASN A 147 -13.14 -15.98 -12.93
CA ASN A 147 -13.66 -15.79 -14.27
C ASN A 147 -14.82 -16.76 -14.53
N THR A 148 -15.99 -16.21 -14.79
CA THR A 148 -17.23 -16.95 -15.10
C THR A 148 -17.90 -16.34 -16.33
N THR A 149 -19.08 -16.86 -16.72
CA THR A 149 -19.87 -16.25 -17.78
C THR A 149 -20.37 -14.84 -17.42
N ALA A 150 -20.52 -14.54 -16.11
CA ALA A 150 -21.03 -13.27 -15.61
C ALA A 150 -19.90 -12.26 -15.27
N TYR A 151 -18.70 -12.74 -14.95
CA TYR A 151 -17.56 -11.93 -14.53
C TYR A 151 -16.33 -12.25 -15.39
N ARG A 152 -15.75 -11.21 -15.96
CA ARG A 152 -14.47 -11.30 -16.69
C ARG A 152 -13.47 -10.39 -15.98
N CYS A 153 -12.80 -10.96 -14.99
CA CYS A 153 -11.87 -10.22 -14.14
C CYS A 153 -10.47 -10.17 -14.76
N PHE A 154 -9.78 -9.06 -14.57
CA PHE A 154 -8.34 -9.04 -14.84
C PHE A 154 -7.62 -10.01 -13.91
N THR A 155 -6.64 -10.72 -14.45
CA THR A 155 -5.86 -11.75 -13.74
C THR A 155 -4.40 -11.35 -13.54
N SER A 156 -4.00 -10.22 -14.11
CA SER A 156 -2.68 -9.63 -13.97
C SER A 156 -2.79 -8.24 -13.37
N SER A 157 -1.74 -7.77 -12.74
CA SER A 157 -1.72 -6.42 -12.16
C SER A 157 -1.88 -5.34 -13.22
N ILE A 158 -2.61 -4.28 -12.86
CA ILE A 158 -2.75 -3.06 -13.65
C ILE A 158 -1.87 -1.98 -13.02
N LEU A 159 -1.10 -1.27 -13.82
CA LEU A 159 -0.30 -0.13 -13.38
C LEU A 159 -1.06 1.17 -13.65
N LEU A 160 -1.28 1.96 -12.61
CA LEU A 160 -1.97 3.25 -12.69
C LEU A 160 -0.96 4.38 -12.55
N PRO A 161 -0.96 5.35 -13.45
CA PRO A 161 -0.19 6.59 -13.28
C PRO A 161 -0.70 7.38 -12.07
N SER A 162 0.14 8.27 -11.55
CA SER A 162 -0.09 8.98 -10.29
C SER A 162 -1.29 9.95 -10.29
N ASP A 163 -1.78 10.33 -11.45
CA ASP A 163 -2.92 11.24 -11.62
C ASP A 163 -4.28 10.50 -11.72
N LEU A 164 -4.25 9.16 -11.69
CA LEU A 164 -5.47 8.36 -11.72
C LEU A 164 -5.79 7.74 -10.36
N SER A 165 -7.07 7.52 -10.14
CA SER A 165 -7.59 6.83 -8.97
C SER A 165 -8.36 5.58 -9.36
N LEU A 166 -8.34 4.58 -8.47
CA LEU A 166 -9.21 3.41 -8.53
C LEU A 166 -10.50 3.73 -7.79
N GLY A 167 -11.64 3.55 -8.46
CA GLY A 167 -12.97 3.59 -7.86
C GLY A 167 -13.51 2.18 -7.69
N VAL A 168 -14.05 1.88 -6.51
CA VAL A 168 -14.61 0.57 -6.16
C VAL A 168 -15.99 0.75 -5.56
N ILE A 169 -17.00 0.08 -6.12
CA ILE A 169 -18.38 0.09 -5.64
C ILE A 169 -18.83 -1.35 -5.45
N PRO A 170 -19.21 -1.77 -4.23
CA PRO A 170 -19.81 -3.09 -4.00
C PRO A 170 -21.10 -3.25 -4.79
N GLU A 171 -21.32 -4.42 -5.41
CA GLU A 171 -22.58 -4.67 -6.14
C GLU A 171 -23.78 -4.77 -5.21
N ASN A 172 -23.61 -5.33 -4.02
CA ASN A 172 -24.67 -5.47 -3.04
C ASN A 172 -24.28 -4.77 -1.73
N ILE A 173 -24.62 -3.48 -1.62
CA ILE A 173 -24.20 -2.62 -0.51
C ILE A 173 -24.69 -3.15 0.86
N LYS A 174 -25.95 -3.65 0.92
CA LYS A 174 -26.59 -4.02 2.20
C LYS A 174 -26.08 -5.34 2.79
N ASP A 175 -25.62 -6.26 1.95
CA ASP A 175 -25.26 -7.61 2.35
C ASP A 175 -23.74 -7.85 2.27
N THR A 176 -22.98 -6.82 1.93
CA THR A 176 -21.53 -6.94 1.75
C THR A 176 -20.80 -6.31 2.92
N THR A 177 -20.12 -7.14 3.70
CA THR A 177 -19.11 -6.67 4.66
C THR A 177 -17.77 -6.51 3.93
N ILE A 178 -17.17 -5.33 4.06
CA ILE A 178 -15.87 -5.01 3.48
C ILE A 178 -14.84 -4.85 4.59
N TYR A 179 -13.67 -5.41 4.37
CA TYR A 179 -12.48 -5.17 5.18
C TYR A 179 -11.50 -4.35 4.37
N ILE A 180 -11.04 -3.26 4.98
CA ILE A 180 -9.92 -2.46 4.49
C ILE A 180 -8.73 -2.78 5.37
N ASP A 181 -7.66 -3.23 4.73
CA ASP A 181 -6.39 -3.48 5.38
C ASP A 181 -5.36 -2.50 4.83
N ASN A 182 -4.69 -1.76 5.68
CA ASN A 182 -3.62 -0.84 5.33
C ASN A 182 -2.36 -1.21 6.11
N ASP A 183 -1.37 -1.77 5.41
CA ASP A 183 -0.10 -2.24 5.98
C ASP A 183 -0.29 -3.22 7.16
N GLY A 184 -1.34 -4.09 7.12
CA GLY A 184 -1.66 -5.05 8.18
C GLY A 184 -2.65 -4.55 9.24
N TYR A 185 -3.13 -3.30 9.17
CA TYR A 185 -4.19 -2.79 10.04
C TYR A 185 -5.56 -2.95 9.40
N GLU A 186 -6.35 -3.91 9.89
CA GLU A 186 -7.66 -4.23 9.35
C GLU A 186 -8.78 -3.40 9.99
N THR A 187 -9.68 -2.86 9.17
CA THR A 187 -10.89 -2.17 9.60
C THR A 187 -12.10 -2.74 8.86
N ARG A 188 -13.14 -3.08 9.61
CA ARG A 188 -14.39 -3.65 9.08
C ARG A 188 -15.40 -2.55 8.79
N TYR A 189 -16.07 -2.66 7.63
CA TYR A 189 -17.13 -1.77 7.18
C TYR A 189 -18.37 -2.53 6.74
N GLU A 190 -19.53 -1.93 7.03
CA GLU A 190 -20.84 -2.33 6.51
C GLU A 190 -21.43 -1.17 5.73
N ASN A 191 -22.35 -1.46 4.80
CA ASN A 191 -23.04 -0.45 4.00
C ASN A 191 -22.09 0.52 3.26
N VAL A 192 -21.00 -0.01 2.72
CA VAL A 192 -20.05 0.79 1.95
C VAL A 192 -20.67 1.21 0.62
N LYS A 193 -20.80 2.52 0.41
CA LYS A 193 -21.32 3.10 -0.81
C LYS A 193 -20.27 3.12 -1.92
N ASN A 194 -19.07 3.57 -1.62
CA ASN A 194 -17.93 3.54 -2.54
C ASN A 194 -16.61 3.65 -1.77
N ILE A 195 -15.55 3.22 -2.44
CA ILE A 195 -14.16 3.38 -2.01
C ILE A 195 -13.40 4.01 -3.17
N ARG A 196 -12.61 5.04 -2.88
CA ARG A 196 -11.68 5.65 -3.83
C ARG A 196 -10.27 5.43 -3.33
N ILE A 197 -9.39 4.92 -4.19
CA ILE A 197 -7.98 4.73 -3.87
C ILE A 197 -7.13 5.55 -4.83
N GLU A 198 -6.20 6.32 -4.26
CA GLU A 198 -5.32 7.23 -4.96
C GLU A 198 -4.02 7.44 -4.18
N PHE A 199 -3.06 8.14 -4.74
CA PHE A 199 -1.92 8.62 -3.97
C PHE A 199 -2.37 9.50 -2.81
N ALA A 200 -1.74 9.32 -1.64
CA ALA A 200 -1.92 10.23 -0.52
C ALA A 200 -0.95 11.41 -0.63
N ASP A 201 -1.32 12.54 -0.01
CA ASP A 201 -0.46 13.72 0.06
C ASP A 201 0.74 13.54 1.01
N LYS A 202 0.76 12.43 1.77
CA LYS A 202 1.82 12.12 2.72
C LYS A 202 2.99 11.43 2.02
N ILE A 203 4.18 11.94 2.29
CA ILE A 203 5.43 11.39 1.77
C ILE A 203 6.33 11.07 2.95
N VAL A 204 6.76 9.83 3.04
CA VAL A 204 7.78 9.38 3.99
C VAL A 204 9.15 9.64 3.39
N GLN A 205 10.07 10.18 4.20
CA GLN A 205 11.44 10.43 3.78
C GLN A 205 12.38 9.47 4.51
N LEU A 206 13.04 8.61 3.75
CA LEU A 206 14.10 7.75 4.27
C LEU A 206 15.46 8.41 4.03
N LEU A 207 16.26 8.47 5.10
CA LEU A 207 17.66 8.84 5.01
C LEU A 207 18.43 7.60 4.53
N ARG A 208 19.14 7.71 3.42
CA ARG A 208 19.91 6.66 2.77
C ARG A 208 21.37 7.08 2.61
N PHE A 209 22.27 6.13 2.69
CA PHE A 209 23.67 6.32 2.35
C PHE A 209 23.96 5.88 0.92
N ASP A 210 25.03 6.43 0.31
CA ASP A 210 25.38 6.15 -1.10
C ASP A 210 25.80 4.69 -1.36
N THR A 211 26.03 3.94 -0.30
CA THR A 211 26.37 2.51 -0.36
C THR A 211 25.17 1.59 -0.50
N TYR A 212 23.95 2.14 -0.46
CA TYR A 212 22.73 1.36 -0.60
C TYR A 212 22.27 1.34 -2.05
N ASP A 213 22.34 0.17 -2.66
CA ASP A 213 21.72 -0.14 -3.95
C ASP A 213 20.38 -0.84 -3.71
N PHE A 214 19.33 -0.37 -4.39
CA PHE A 214 18.00 -0.94 -4.27
C PHE A 214 17.92 -2.38 -4.81
N TRP A 215 18.76 -2.72 -5.80
CA TRP A 215 18.82 -4.02 -6.47
C TRP A 215 19.97 -4.88 -5.98
#